data_7b7c795c95004083573c74b842d7ad7b
#
_entry.id   7b7c795c95004083573c74b842d7ad7b
#
_cell.length_a   1.000
_cell.length_b   1.000
_cell.length_c   1.000
_cell.angle_alpha   90.00
_cell.angle_beta   90.00
_cell.angle_gamma   90.00
#
_symmetry.space_group_name_H-M   'P 1'
#
loop_
_entity.id
_entity.type
_entity.pdbx_description
1 polymer ?
#
loop_
_entity_poly.entity_id
_entity_poly.type
_entity_poly.pdbx_seq_one_letter_code
_entity_poly.pdbx_strand_id
1 'polypeptide(L)'
;FSGIGDFIDTQVKFYSSGMYVRLAFAVAINTDPDVLLVDEVLAVGDEQFQKKCLDKIREFQEQGRTIILVSHSLGQVQELCDSAVVLHHGEVKFQGSARLAVKNFREILEGRRVAEAEAANPEADANPGKVEHVELEIPGRAPGAEHRHGDDLVIRATFSHKDVLPEWRAGIKIETHLGHPAFGIDSRQTQVRHDPLRGTATVEWHLTDLRLGGGQYFVHVFLAKPNGEHIVIEREAARFVVVDEDTQSGIAWTKTTERQVKG
;
A
#
# COMPACT_ATOMS: atom_id res chain seq x y z
N PHE A 1 -9.87 20.03 -23.91
CA PHE A 1 -9.32 19.26 -22.81
C PHE A 1 -9.88 19.71 -21.45
N SER A 2 -9.81 21.01 -21.12
CA SER A 2 -10.18 21.55 -19.80
C SER A 2 -11.63 21.27 -19.36
N GLY A 3 -12.56 21.11 -20.30
CA GLY A 3 -13.97 20.88 -20.02
C GLY A 3 -14.70 22.06 -19.36
N ILE A 4 -14.13 23.29 -19.42
CA ILE A 4 -14.76 24.49 -18.86
C ILE A 4 -15.87 25.06 -19.77
N GLY A 5 -15.98 24.56 -21.02
CA GLY A 5 -17.14 24.81 -21.91
C GLY A 5 -17.48 26.27 -22.04
N ASP A 6 -18.72 26.60 -21.72
CA ASP A 6 -19.31 27.95 -21.90
C ASP A 6 -18.64 29.04 -21.03
N PHE A 7 -17.83 28.63 -20.07
CA PHE A 7 -17.08 29.58 -19.19
C PHE A 7 -15.80 30.11 -19.83
N ILE A 8 -15.41 29.63 -21.04
CA ILE A 8 -14.14 30.02 -21.67
C ILE A 8 -14.01 31.53 -21.88
N ASP A 9 -15.12 32.20 -22.16
CA ASP A 9 -15.20 33.66 -22.38
C ASP A 9 -15.35 34.45 -21.08
N THR A 10 -15.45 33.75 -19.93
CA THR A 10 -15.55 34.40 -18.62
C THR A 10 -14.14 34.76 -18.10
N GLN A 11 -14.01 35.93 -17.47
CA GLN A 11 -12.73 36.32 -16.87
C GLN A 11 -12.30 35.31 -15.81
N VAL A 12 -11.02 34.91 -15.84
CA VAL A 12 -10.42 33.89 -14.95
C VAL A 12 -10.63 34.20 -13.46
N LYS A 13 -10.73 35.45 -13.07
CA LYS A 13 -11.01 35.87 -11.67
C LYS A 13 -12.35 35.35 -11.13
N PHE A 14 -13.27 34.95 -12.00
CA PHE A 14 -14.57 34.39 -11.63
C PHE A 14 -14.61 32.86 -11.69
N TYR A 15 -13.48 32.20 -12.04
CA TYR A 15 -13.42 30.77 -12.10
C TYR A 15 -13.42 30.17 -10.68
N SER A 16 -14.06 29.01 -10.54
CA SER A 16 -13.85 28.17 -9.37
C SER A 16 -12.40 27.66 -9.34
N SER A 17 -11.91 27.25 -8.16
CA SER A 17 -10.58 26.64 -8.05
C SER A 17 -10.39 25.46 -9.00
N GLY A 18 -11.42 24.62 -9.14
CA GLY A 18 -11.39 23.49 -10.08
C GLY A 18 -11.30 23.93 -11.55
N MET A 19 -12.04 24.96 -11.97
CA MET A 19 -11.96 25.49 -13.34
C MET A 19 -10.59 26.09 -13.62
N TYR A 20 -10.03 26.80 -12.65
CA TYR A 20 -8.69 27.38 -12.77
C TYR A 20 -7.63 26.30 -12.99
N VAL A 21 -7.64 25.25 -12.17
CA VAL A 21 -6.69 24.16 -12.28
C VAL A 21 -6.84 23.39 -13.59
N ARG A 22 -8.09 23.14 -14.04
CA ARG A 22 -8.37 22.50 -15.33
C ARG A 22 -7.83 23.31 -16.50
N LEU A 23 -7.99 24.64 -16.47
CA LEU A 23 -7.45 25.51 -17.50
C LEU A 23 -5.92 25.52 -17.46
N ALA A 24 -5.30 25.70 -16.28
CA ALA A 24 -3.86 25.71 -16.12
C ALA A 24 -3.21 24.42 -16.64
N PHE A 25 -3.77 23.26 -16.28
CA PHE A 25 -3.29 21.98 -16.80
C PHE A 25 -3.46 21.86 -18.31
N ALA A 26 -4.63 22.26 -18.84
CA ALA A 26 -4.87 22.26 -20.28
C ALA A 26 -3.87 23.14 -21.05
N VAL A 27 -3.51 24.30 -20.53
CA VAL A 27 -2.46 25.15 -21.11
C VAL A 27 -1.12 24.43 -21.07
N ALA A 28 -0.71 23.93 -19.90
CA ALA A 28 0.60 23.28 -19.71
C ALA A 28 0.84 22.13 -20.70
N ILE A 29 -0.16 21.25 -20.89
CA ILE A 29 -0.02 20.11 -21.81
C ILE A 29 -0.07 20.48 -23.30
N ASN A 30 -0.64 21.65 -23.65
CA ASN A 30 -0.71 22.11 -25.03
C ASN A 30 0.48 23.01 -25.43
N THR A 31 1.41 23.30 -24.51
CA THR A 31 2.65 24.02 -24.83
C THR A 31 3.73 23.10 -25.36
N ASP A 32 3.43 21.81 -25.49
CA ASP A 32 4.34 20.77 -26.01
C ASP A 32 5.69 20.71 -25.26
N PRO A 33 5.71 20.56 -23.91
CA PRO A 33 6.91 20.69 -23.11
C PRO A 33 7.84 19.48 -23.23
N ASP A 34 9.16 19.70 -23.23
CA ASP A 34 10.16 18.64 -23.07
C ASP A 34 10.23 18.13 -21.63
N VAL A 35 9.92 18.99 -20.66
CA VAL A 35 9.88 18.66 -19.23
C VAL A 35 8.58 19.20 -18.65
N LEU A 36 7.77 18.31 -18.07
CA LEU A 36 6.53 18.65 -17.39
C LEU A 36 6.71 18.55 -15.87
N LEU A 37 6.50 19.66 -15.16
CA LEU A 37 6.46 19.69 -13.70
C LEU A 37 5.00 19.63 -13.24
N VAL A 38 4.68 18.65 -12.41
CA VAL A 38 3.34 18.42 -11.87
C VAL A 38 3.41 18.43 -10.34
N ASP A 39 2.75 19.40 -9.72
CA ASP A 39 2.71 19.55 -8.26
C ASP A 39 1.27 19.37 -7.76
N GLU A 40 0.98 18.22 -7.16
CA GLU A 40 -0.32 17.83 -6.53
C GLU A 40 -1.60 18.06 -7.38
N VAL A 41 -1.47 18.67 -8.57
CA VAL A 41 -2.57 19.12 -9.43
C VAL A 41 -3.44 17.94 -9.92
N LEU A 42 -2.90 16.72 -9.94
CA LEU A 42 -3.61 15.52 -10.39
C LEU A 42 -4.73 15.09 -9.44
N ALA A 43 -4.76 15.59 -8.22
CA ALA A 43 -5.82 15.31 -7.24
C ALA A 43 -7.02 16.27 -7.36
N VAL A 44 -6.93 17.30 -8.21
CA VAL A 44 -7.97 18.34 -8.34
C VAL A 44 -8.85 18.10 -9.55
N GLY A 45 -10.14 18.26 -9.37
CA GLY A 45 -11.15 18.04 -10.39
C GLY A 45 -12.00 16.80 -10.12
N ASP A 46 -12.89 16.47 -11.06
CA ASP A 46 -13.65 15.23 -11.01
C ASP A 46 -12.81 14.04 -11.52
N GLU A 47 -13.27 12.85 -11.24
CA GLU A 47 -12.61 11.60 -11.62
C GLU A 47 -12.36 11.50 -13.14
N GLN A 48 -13.29 12.02 -13.94
CA GLN A 48 -13.16 12.01 -15.39
C GLN A 48 -12.02 12.91 -15.88
N PHE A 49 -11.83 14.07 -15.25
CA PHE A 49 -10.72 14.97 -15.58
C PHE A 49 -9.38 14.40 -15.10
N GLN A 50 -9.34 13.83 -13.89
CA GLN A 50 -8.16 13.15 -13.36
C GLN A 50 -7.69 12.03 -14.31
N LYS A 51 -8.61 11.21 -14.81
CA LYS A 51 -8.29 10.17 -15.79
C LYS A 51 -7.68 10.76 -17.07
N LYS A 52 -8.28 11.81 -17.63
CA LYS A 52 -7.70 12.50 -18.82
C LYS A 52 -6.30 13.03 -18.58
N CYS A 53 -6.03 13.55 -17.37
CA CYS A 53 -4.70 14.04 -17.01
C CYS A 53 -3.69 12.87 -16.94
N LEU A 54 -4.04 11.76 -16.31
CA LEU A 54 -3.20 10.56 -16.23
C LEU A 54 -2.90 9.98 -17.62
N ASP A 55 -3.93 9.88 -18.47
CA ASP A 55 -3.76 9.36 -19.83
C ASP A 55 -2.80 10.26 -20.65
N LYS A 56 -2.88 11.59 -20.47
CA LYS A 56 -1.96 12.52 -21.16
C LYS A 56 -0.53 12.47 -20.62
N ILE A 57 -0.36 12.24 -19.32
CA ILE A 57 0.95 12.02 -18.72
C ILE A 57 1.60 10.76 -19.28
N ARG A 58 0.85 9.66 -19.40
CA ARG A 58 1.35 8.41 -20.00
C ARG A 58 1.75 8.61 -21.46
N GLU A 59 0.92 9.32 -22.24
CA GLU A 59 1.28 9.67 -23.62
C GLU A 59 2.62 10.42 -23.71
N PHE A 60 2.88 11.37 -22.81
CA PHE A 60 4.14 12.11 -22.76
C PHE A 60 5.31 11.19 -22.35
N GLN A 61 5.09 10.25 -21.44
CA GLN A 61 6.12 9.25 -21.07
C GLN A 61 6.46 8.34 -22.26
N GLU A 62 5.45 7.87 -23.00
CA GLU A 62 5.65 7.06 -24.22
C GLU A 62 6.41 7.82 -25.31
N GLN A 63 6.27 9.16 -25.36
CA GLN A 63 7.03 10.05 -26.24
C GLN A 63 8.46 10.32 -25.74
N GLY A 64 8.86 9.74 -24.59
CA GLY A 64 10.19 9.92 -24.00
C GLY A 64 10.41 11.26 -23.29
N ARG A 65 9.36 12.00 -22.96
CA ARG A 65 9.45 13.29 -22.25
C ARG A 65 9.73 13.09 -20.77
N THR A 66 10.38 14.05 -20.17
CA THR A 66 10.68 14.02 -18.73
C THR A 66 9.49 14.57 -17.92
N ILE A 67 9.02 13.80 -16.95
CA ILE A 67 7.97 14.23 -16.03
C ILE A 67 8.52 14.23 -14.60
N ILE A 68 8.37 15.34 -13.93
CA ILE A 68 8.70 15.49 -12.50
C ILE A 68 7.38 15.65 -11.75
N LEU A 69 7.03 14.64 -10.97
CA LEU A 69 5.81 14.59 -10.18
C LEU A 69 6.13 14.85 -8.70
N VAL A 70 5.50 15.86 -8.12
CA VAL A 70 5.42 16.03 -6.66
C VAL A 70 4.04 15.60 -6.21
N SER A 71 3.97 14.60 -5.35
CA SER A 71 2.70 14.06 -4.86
C SER A 71 2.85 13.46 -3.47
N HIS A 72 1.79 13.57 -2.68
CA HIS A 72 1.63 12.82 -1.44
C HIS A 72 0.91 11.46 -1.67
N SER A 73 0.41 11.23 -2.88
CA SER A 73 -0.21 9.95 -3.27
C SER A 73 0.85 8.93 -3.65
N LEU A 74 1.19 8.05 -2.70
CA LEU A 74 2.20 7.01 -2.91
C LEU A 74 1.85 6.05 -4.04
N GLY A 75 0.55 5.80 -4.28
CA GLY A 75 0.09 5.00 -5.40
C GLY A 75 0.44 5.64 -6.75
N GLN A 76 0.17 6.95 -6.92
CA GLN A 76 0.53 7.68 -8.15
C GLN A 76 2.04 7.69 -8.39
N VAL A 77 2.86 7.87 -7.33
CA VAL A 77 4.31 7.81 -7.45
C VAL A 77 4.77 6.44 -7.95
N GLN A 78 4.20 5.35 -7.43
CA GLN A 78 4.55 4.00 -7.86
C GLN A 78 4.09 3.67 -9.28
N GLU A 79 2.94 4.21 -9.69
CA GLU A 79 2.33 3.93 -10.99
C GLU A 79 2.98 4.74 -12.13
N LEU A 80 3.36 5.99 -11.84
CA LEU A 80 3.80 6.94 -12.87
C LEU A 80 5.30 7.18 -12.90
N CYS A 81 6.05 6.83 -11.86
CA CYS A 81 7.47 7.18 -11.75
C CYS A 81 8.37 5.95 -11.76
N ASP A 82 9.43 5.97 -12.57
CA ASP A 82 10.50 4.97 -12.52
C ASP A 82 11.39 5.14 -11.30
N SER A 83 11.66 6.39 -10.94
CA SER A 83 12.49 6.76 -9.79
C SER A 83 11.84 7.85 -8.96
N ALA A 84 12.19 7.92 -7.69
CA ALA A 84 11.68 8.96 -6.80
C ALA A 84 12.73 9.39 -5.76
N VAL A 85 12.54 10.60 -5.27
CA VAL A 85 13.32 11.19 -4.19
C VAL A 85 12.39 11.42 -2.99
N VAL A 86 12.78 10.92 -1.82
CA VAL A 86 12.07 11.18 -0.57
C VAL A 86 12.70 12.38 0.13
N LEU A 87 11.91 13.42 0.30
CA LEU A 87 12.28 14.61 1.03
C LEU A 87 11.65 14.63 2.43
N HIS A 88 12.44 14.94 3.45
CA HIS A 88 11.94 15.10 4.82
C HIS A 88 12.66 16.26 5.49
N HIS A 89 11.89 17.26 5.93
CA HIS A 89 12.44 18.51 6.49
C HIS A 89 13.50 19.19 5.61
N GLY A 90 13.30 19.18 4.28
CA GLY A 90 14.22 19.80 3.32
C GLY A 90 15.45 18.95 2.98
N GLU A 91 15.64 17.80 3.59
CA GLU A 91 16.75 16.89 3.33
C GLU A 91 16.33 15.69 2.48
N VAL A 92 17.21 15.25 1.59
CA VAL A 92 17.04 14.02 0.84
C VAL A 92 17.30 12.83 1.77
N LYS A 93 16.27 12.04 2.06
CA LYS A 93 16.39 10.82 2.88
C LYS A 93 16.58 9.56 2.06
N PHE A 94 16.09 9.58 0.83
CA PHE A 94 16.24 8.45 -0.10
C PHE A 94 16.14 8.94 -1.54
N GLN A 95 16.90 8.27 -2.43
CA GLN A 95 16.79 8.42 -3.88
C GLN A 95 16.97 7.04 -4.54
N GLY A 96 16.05 6.67 -5.40
CA GLY A 96 16.11 5.36 -6.08
C GLY A 96 14.80 5.03 -6.78
N SER A 97 14.53 3.75 -7.02
CA SER A 97 13.28 3.32 -7.66
C SER A 97 12.06 3.79 -6.85
N ALA A 98 10.98 4.14 -7.54
CA ALA A 98 9.74 4.64 -6.92
C ALA A 98 9.23 3.69 -5.83
N ARG A 99 9.32 2.39 -6.03
CA ARG A 99 8.93 1.37 -5.05
C ARG A 99 9.73 1.49 -3.74
N LEU A 100 11.07 1.55 -3.83
CA LEU A 100 11.93 1.67 -2.65
C LEU A 100 11.77 3.02 -1.96
N ALA A 101 11.54 4.08 -2.72
CA ALA A 101 11.26 5.40 -2.19
C ALA A 101 9.95 5.41 -1.38
N VAL A 102 8.89 4.80 -1.89
CA VAL A 102 7.62 4.67 -1.17
C VAL A 102 7.76 3.83 0.10
N LYS A 103 8.53 2.74 0.05
CA LYS A 103 8.85 1.95 1.24
C LYS A 103 9.55 2.82 2.30
N ASN A 104 10.62 3.51 1.91
CA ASN A 104 11.39 4.38 2.81
C ASN A 104 10.53 5.51 3.40
N PHE A 105 9.68 6.13 2.59
CA PHE A 105 8.77 7.18 3.07
C PHE A 105 7.77 6.64 4.11
N ARG A 106 7.23 5.44 3.91
CA ARG A 106 6.35 4.78 4.90
C ARG A 106 7.10 4.50 6.22
N GLU A 107 8.34 4.03 6.14
CA GLU A 107 9.19 3.78 7.32
C GLU A 107 9.45 5.07 8.11
N ILE A 108 9.71 6.20 7.42
CA ILE A 108 9.86 7.51 8.05
C ILE A 108 8.56 7.93 8.77
N LEU A 109 7.41 7.77 8.12
CA LEU A 109 6.11 8.10 8.73
C LEU A 109 5.79 7.21 9.93
N GLU A 110 6.09 5.92 9.86
CA GLU A 110 5.88 4.98 10.96
C GLU A 110 6.82 5.30 12.13
N GLY A 111 8.10 5.56 11.86
CA GLY A 111 9.07 5.99 12.89
C GLY A 111 8.64 7.26 13.60
N ARG A 112 8.06 8.24 12.87
CA ARG A 112 7.46 9.42 13.51
C ARG A 112 6.28 9.07 14.40
N ARG A 113 5.36 8.23 13.94
CA ARG A 113 4.19 7.82 14.72
C ARG A 113 4.59 7.09 16.00
N VAL A 114 5.62 6.24 15.92
CA VAL A 114 6.19 5.55 17.09
C VAL A 114 6.83 6.57 18.03
N ALA A 115 7.69 7.47 17.53
CA ALA A 115 8.34 8.49 18.35
C ALA A 115 7.34 9.48 18.99
N GLU A 116 6.27 9.85 18.29
CA GLU A 116 5.20 10.70 18.83
C GLU A 116 4.41 9.95 19.93
N ALA A 117 4.17 8.64 19.75
CA ALA A 117 3.53 7.80 20.77
C ALA A 117 4.43 7.60 22.01
N GLU A 118 5.73 7.41 21.82
CA GLU A 118 6.74 7.33 22.88
C GLU A 118 6.88 8.65 23.63
N ALA A 119 6.88 9.78 22.92
CA ALA A 119 6.91 11.12 23.53
C ALA A 119 5.66 11.42 24.34
N ALA A 120 4.50 10.90 23.91
CA ALA A 120 3.24 11.04 24.64
C ALA A 120 3.14 10.13 25.89
N ASN A 121 3.95 9.07 25.94
CA ASN A 121 4.01 8.14 27.08
C ASN A 121 5.47 7.66 27.29
N PRO A 122 6.32 8.47 27.97
CA PRO A 122 7.74 8.19 28.13
C PRO A 122 8.07 6.90 28.92
N GLU A 123 7.09 6.34 29.63
CA GLU A 123 7.23 5.10 30.39
C GLU A 123 6.81 3.85 29.59
N ALA A 124 6.27 4.01 28.39
CA ALA A 124 5.97 2.89 27.53
C ALA A 124 7.27 2.36 26.90
N ASP A 125 7.69 1.20 27.33
CA ASP A 125 8.80 0.45 26.69
C ASP A 125 8.59 0.41 25.18
N ALA A 126 9.60 0.82 24.41
CA ALA A 126 9.54 0.87 22.96
C ALA A 126 9.12 -0.49 22.41
N ASN A 127 7.95 -0.49 21.78
CA ASN A 127 7.31 -1.61 21.06
C ASN A 127 7.47 -2.99 21.74
N PRO A 128 6.63 -3.31 22.76
CA PRO A 128 6.76 -4.55 23.53
C PRO A 128 6.45 -5.82 22.72
N GLY A 129 5.96 -5.67 21.50
CA GLY A 129 5.58 -6.77 20.60
C GLY A 129 6.52 -6.91 19.40
N LYS A 130 6.71 -8.15 18.94
CA LYS A 130 7.51 -8.49 17.76
C LYS A 130 6.80 -9.52 16.88
N VAL A 131 7.13 -9.51 15.60
CA VAL A 131 6.90 -10.63 14.68
C VAL A 131 8.19 -11.42 14.61
N GLU A 132 8.17 -12.63 15.13
CA GLU A 132 9.38 -13.47 15.22
C GLU A 132 9.64 -14.21 13.90
N HIS A 133 8.57 -14.67 13.26
CA HIS A 133 8.70 -15.47 12.04
C HIS A 133 7.42 -15.40 11.21
N VAL A 134 7.57 -15.39 9.88
CA VAL A 134 6.46 -15.52 8.93
C VAL A 134 6.82 -16.55 7.87
N GLU A 135 5.92 -17.50 7.66
CA GLU A 135 6.07 -18.59 6.71
C GLU A 135 4.89 -18.61 5.75
N LEU A 136 5.17 -18.90 4.48
CA LEU A 136 4.17 -19.14 3.44
C LEU A 136 4.27 -20.58 2.97
N GLU A 137 3.12 -21.22 2.88
CA GLU A 137 2.99 -22.59 2.34
C GLU A 137 1.89 -22.64 1.29
N ILE A 138 2.18 -23.22 0.15
CA ILE A 138 1.19 -23.60 -0.86
C ILE A 138 0.95 -25.10 -0.68
N PRO A 139 -0.19 -25.51 -0.13
CA PRO A 139 -0.47 -26.92 0.14
C PRO A 139 -0.29 -27.81 -1.09
N GLY A 140 0.47 -28.89 -0.93
CA GLY A 140 0.75 -29.82 -2.02
C GLY A 140 1.86 -29.40 -3.00
N ARG A 141 2.54 -28.29 -2.75
CA ARG A 141 3.70 -27.81 -3.54
C ARG A 141 4.98 -27.76 -2.72
N ALA A 142 6.11 -27.75 -3.43
CA ALA A 142 7.42 -27.58 -2.78
C ALA A 142 7.57 -26.19 -2.14
N PRO A 143 8.35 -26.04 -1.06
CA PRO A 143 8.66 -24.75 -0.49
C PRO A 143 9.24 -23.78 -1.54
N GLY A 144 8.73 -22.55 -1.58
CA GLY A 144 9.14 -21.53 -2.54
C GLY A 144 8.57 -21.70 -3.95
N ALA A 145 7.62 -22.63 -4.17
CA ALA A 145 6.92 -22.74 -5.44
C ALA A 145 6.11 -21.47 -5.74
N GLU A 146 5.95 -21.20 -7.03
CA GLU A 146 5.09 -20.13 -7.49
C GLU A 146 3.61 -20.50 -7.28
N HIS A 147 2.82 -19.52 -6.85
CA HIS A 147 1.39 -19.66 -6.67
C HIS A 147 0.69 -19.60 -8.03
N ARG A 148 -0.31 -20.44 -8.25
CA ARG A 148 -1.19 -20.39 -9.42
C ARG A 148 -2.58 -19.93 -9.01
N HIS A 149 -3.28 -19.40 -9.99
CA HIS A 149 -4.67 -18.98 -9.81
C HIS A 149 -5.52 -20.12 -9.21
N GLY A 150 -6.15 -19.86 -8.05
CA GLY A 150 -6.98 -20.85 -7.36
C GLY A 150 -6.23 -21.80 -6.41
N ASP A 151 -4.91 -21.72 -6.32
CA ASP A 151 -4.19 -22.44 -5.27
C ASP A 151 -4.58 -21.90 -3.89
N ASP A 152 -4.53 -22.77 -2.90
CA ASP A 152 -4.62 -22.36 -1.50
C ASP A 152 -3.29 -21.75 -1.05
N LEU A 153 -3.36 -20.78 -0.14
CA LEU A 153 -2.19 -20.21 0.50
C LEU A 153 -2.36 -20.26 2.01
N VAL A 154 -1.39 -20.83 2.70
CA VAL A 154 -1.33 -20.82 4.16
C VAL A 154 -0.26 -19.82 4.60
N ILE A 155 -0.65 -18.91 5.46
CA ILE A 155 0.25 -17.91 6.06
C ILE A 155 0.31 -18.19 7.53
N ARG A 156 1.53 -18.43 8.07
CA ARG A 156 1.79 -18.59 9.50
C ARG A 156 2.62 -17.42 9.99
N ALA A 157 2.20 -16.78 11.07
CA ALA A 157 2.97 -15.73 11.71
C ALA A 157 3.08 -16.00 13.21
N THR A 158 4.30 -15.94 13.73
CA THR A 158 4.59 -16.06 15.16
C THR A 158 4.84 -14.68 15.73
N PHE A 159 4.04 -14.32 16.71
CA PHE A 159 4.13 -13.07 17.45
C PHE A 159 4.67 -13.31 18.84
N SER A 160 5.44 -12.36 19.35
CA SER A 160 5.85 -12.33 20.75
C SER A 160 5.45 -11.01 21.40
N HIS A 161 5.27 -11.03 22.71
CA HIS A 161 5.03 -9.83 23.49
C HIS A 161 5.64 -10.01 24.88
N LYS A 162 6.25 -8.92 25.41
CA LYS A 162 6.92 -8.92 26.70
C LYS A 162 5.93 -9.17 27.86
N ASP A 163 4.76 -8.54 27.76
CA ASP A 163 3.70 -8.67 28.75
C ASP A 163 2.63 -9.63 28.30
N VAL A 164 1.81 -10.10 29.24
CA VAL A 164 0.63 -10.90 28.90
C VAL A 164 -0.43 -10.01 28.28
N LEU A 165 -0.85 -10.31 27.04
CA LEU A 165 -1.99 -9.68 26.40
C LEU A 165 -3.22 -10.58 26.60
N PRO A 166 -4.15 -10.21 27.48
CA PRO A 166 -5.34 -11.02 27.73
C PRO A 166 -6.28 -11.08 26.51
N GLU A 167 -6.35 -10.01 25.76
CA GLU A 167 -7.09 -9.90 24.51
C GLU A 167 -6.21 -9.20 23.46
N TRP A 168 -6.17 -9.76 22.28
CA TRP A 168 -5.39 -9.24 21.16
C TRP A 168 -5.97 -9.68 19.82
N ARG A 169 -5.52 -9.05 18.76
CA ARG A 169 -5.90 -9.34 17.39
C ARG A 169 -4.67 -9.50 16.53
N ALA A 170 -4.74 -10.39 15.58
CA ALA A 170 -3.76 -10.53 14.52
C ALA A 170 -4.44 -10.35 13.17
N GLY A 171 -3.69 -9.96 12.17
CA GLY A 171 -4.20 -9.85 10.82
C GLY A 171 -3.09 -9.89 9.79
N ILE A 172 -3.53 -10.07 8.55
CA ILE A 172 -2.68 -10.08 7.36
C ILE A 172 -3.21 -9.08 6.34
N LYS A 173 -2.31 -8.56 5.53
CA LYS A 173 -2.61 -7.79 4.34
C LYS A 173 -1.72 -8.27 3.20
N ILE A 174 -2.28 -8.46 2.02
CA ILE A 174 -1.56 -8.79 0.80
C ILE A 174 -1.64 -7.57 -0.11
N GLU A 175 -0.50 -7.12 -0.59
CA GLU A 175 -0.39 -6.00 -1.54
C GLU A 175 0.33 -6.46 -2.80
N THR A 176 -0.02 -5.84 -3.93
CA THR A 176 0.73 -5.99 -5.18
C THR A 176 2.11 -5.34 -5.05
N HIS A 177 3.00 -5.61 -6.00
CA HIS A 177 4.30 -4.94 -6.09
C HIS A 177 4.19 -3.40 -6.21
N LEU A 178 3.04 -2.89 -6.64
CA LEU A 178 2.74 -1.45 -6.70
C LEU A 178 2.18 -0.89 -5.37
N GLY A 179 2.02 -1.74 -4.34
CA GLY A 179 1.46 -1.33 -3.05
C GLY A 179 -0.07 -1.21 -3.03
N HIS A 180 -0.75 -1.69 -4.08
CA HIS A 180 -2.21 -1.73 -4.08
C HIS A 180 -2.69 -2.90 -3.23
N PRO A 181 -3.67 -2.68 -2.32
CA PRO A 181 -4.20 -3.75 -1.51
C PRO A 181 -4.96 -4.76 -2.37
N ALA A 182 -4.54 -6.02 -2.31
CA ALA A 182 -5.19 -7.14 -2.97
C ALA A 182 -6.13 -7.89 -2.02
N PHE A 183 -5.74 -8.04 -0.76
CA PHE A 183 -6.51 -8.74 0.26
C PHE A 183 -6.11 -8.26 1.66
N GLY A 184 -7.03 -8.33 2.62
CA GLY A 184 -6.71 -8.07 4.03
C GLY A 184 -7.81 -8.63 4.93
N ILE A 185 -7.39 -9.21 6.06
CA ILE A 185 -8.28 -9.78 7.05
C ILE A 185 -7.65 -9.73 8.45
N ASP A 186 -8.46 -9.53 9.46
CA ASP A 186 -8.05 -9.60 10.86
C ASP A 186 -8.98 -10.49 11.70
N SER A 187 -8.59 -10.77 12.94
CA SER A 187 -9.34 -11.64 13.87
C SER A 187 -10.77 -11.16 14.15
N ARG A 188 -11.05 -9.86 13.95
CA ARG A 188 -12.41 -9.32 14.09
C ARG A 188 -13.32 -9.78 12.96
N GLN A 189 -12.78 -9.80 11.74
CA GLN A 189 -13.53 -10.21 10.55
C GLN A 189 -13.72 -11.73 10.51
N THR A 190 -12.72 -12.50 10.98
CA THR A 190 -12.82 -13.96 11.13
C THR A 190 -13.62 -14.38 12.36
N GLN A 191 -13.91 -13.44 13.29
CA GLN A 191 -14.58 -13.69 14.57
C GLN A 191 -13.83 -14.68 15.47
N VAL A 192 -12.51 -14.83 15.25
CA VAL A 192 -11.65 -15.67 16.08
C VAL A 192 -11.22 -14.91 17.32
N ARG A 193 -11.42 -15.51 18.50
CA ARG A 193 -10.83 -15.06 19.74
C ARG A 193 -9.61 -15.91 20.05
N HIS A 194 -8.48 -15.27 20.24
CA HIS A 194 -7.24 -15.96 20.60
C HIS A 194 -7.15 -16.14 22.11
N ASP A 195 -6.48 -17.23 22.51
CA ASP A 195 -6.08 -17.39 23.91
C ASP A 195 -5.12 -16.23 24.30
N PRO A 196 -5.03 -15.84 25.58
CA PRO A 196 -4.10 -14.78 26.01
C PRO A 196 -2.67 -15.04 25.51
N LEU A 197 -2.06 -14.01 24.91
CA LEU A 197 -0.67 -14.10 24.46
C LEU A 197 0.27 -14.07 25.67
N ARG A 198 0.97 -15.16 25.91
CA ARG A 198 1.96 -15.34 26.98
C ARG A 198 3.29 -15.71 26.35
N GLY A 199 4.18 -14.72 26.18
CA GLY A 199 5.44 -14.92 25.47
C GLY A 199 5.22 -14.97 23.97
N THR A 200 4.93 -16.13 23.39
CA THR A 200 4.76 -16.30 21.95
C THR A 200 3.42 -16.96 21.60
N ALA A 201 2.87 -16.61 20.42
CA ALA A 201 1.74 -17.29 19.82
C ALA A 201 1.88 -17.31 18.30
N THR A 202 1.47 -18.42 17.69
CA THR A 202 1.43 -18.54 16.22
C THR A 202 -0.02 -18.51 15.75
N VAL A 203 -0.28 -17.67 14.74
CA VAL A 203 -1.57 -17.60 14.04
C VAL A 203 -1.38 -18.11 12.64
N GLU A 204 -2.34 -18.89 12.17
CA GLU A 204 -2.36 -19.46 10.84
C GLU A 204 -3.62 -19.02 10.11
N TRP A 205 -3.45 -18.45 8.91
CA TRP A 205 -4.53 -18.09 7.99
C TRP A 205 -4.51 -19.03 6.79
N HIS A 206 -5.66 -19.65 6.52
CA HIS A 206 -5.87 -20.47 5.32
C HIS A 206 -6.69 -19.67 4.32
N LEU A 207 -6.08 -19.28 3.22
CA LEU A 207 -6.73 -18.63 2.11
C LEU A 207 -7.01 -19.69 1.05
N THR A 208 -8.27 -20.11 0.94
CA THR A 208 -8.69 -21.14 0.01
C THR A 208 -9.13 -20.54 -1.31
N ASP A 209 -8.79 -21.19 -2.44
CA ASP A 209 -9.13 -20.76 -3.80
C ASP A 209 -8.70 -19.30 -4.04
N LEU A 210 -7.43 -18.99 -3.71
CA LEU A 210 -6.92 -17.61 -3.80
C LEU A 210 -6.71 -17.22 -5.27
N ARG A 211 -7.54 -16.28 -5.74
CA ARG A 211 -7.57 -15.85 -7.13
C ARG A 211 -6.96 -14.47 -7.28
N LEU A 212 -5.65 -14.43 -7.46
CA LEU A 212 -4.89 -13.21 -7.73
C LEU A 212 -4.43 -13.21 -9.19
N GLY A 213 -4.37 -12.04 -9.79
CA GLY A 213 -3.74 -11.85 -11.10
C GLY A 213 -2.24 -12.15 -11.07
N GLY A 214 -1.63 -12.40 -12.23
CA GLY A 214 -0.19 -12.63 -12.34
C GLY A 214 0.62 -11.46 -11.78
N GLY A 215 1.72 -11.77 -11.10
CA GLY A 215 2.60 -10.76 -10.53
C GLY A 215 3.19 -11.11 -9.17
N GLN A 216 3.95 -10.17 -8.61
CA GLN A 216 4.57 -10.30 -7.30
C GLN A 216 3.69 -9.67 -6.24
N TYR A 217 3.52 -10.38 -5.12
CA TYR A 217 2.73 -9.97 -3.97
C TYR A 217 3.57 -9.98 -2.69
N PHE A 218 3.24 -9.07 -1.80
CA PHE A 218 3.86 -8.91 -0.49
C PHE A 218 2.83 -9.13 0.61
N VAL A 219 3.24 -9.90 1.61
CA VAL A 219 2.43 -10.18 2.79
C VAL A 219 2.92 -9.30 3.93
N HIS A 220 2.00 -8.57 4.53
CA HIS A 220 2.21 -7.83 5.77
C HIS A 220 1.45 -8.53 6.87
N VAL A 221 2.01 -8.58 8.06
CA VAL A 221 1.35 -9.14 9.23
C VAL A 221 1.34 -8.12 10.37
N PHE A 222 0.35 -8.18 11.25
CA PHE A 222 0.28 -7.28 12.36
C PHE A 222 -0.35 -7.92 13.61
N LEU A 223 0.09 -7.42 14.77
CA LEU A 223 -0.50 -7.64 16.08
C LEU A 223 -1.15 -6.33 16.55
N ALA A 224 -2.35 -6.40 17.08
CA ALA A 224 -3.08 -5.21 17.51
C ALA A 224 -3.84 -5.44 18.83
N LYS A 225 -4.13 -4.33 19.52
CA LYS A 225 -5.03 -4.30 20.67
C LYS A 225 -6.50 -4.50 20.24
N PRO A 226 -7.42 -4.82 21.15
CA PRO A 226 -8.83 -4.98 20.82
C PRO A 226 -9.47 -3.75 20.18
N ASN A 227 -8.99 -2.54 20.50
CA ASN A 227 -9.47 -1.28 19.92
C ASN A 227 -8.98 -1.03 18.48
N GLY A 228 -8.07 -1.87 17.94
CA GLY A 228 -7.51 -1.78 16.61
C GLY A 228 -6.18 -1.01 16.52
N GLU A 229 -5.69 -0.51 17.61
CA GLU A 229 -4.35 0.08 17.68
C GLU A 229 -3.30 -1.01 17.46
N HIS A 230 -2.44 -0.81 16.49
CA HIS A 230 -1.39 -1.76 16.19
C HIS A 230 -0.31 -1.74 17.28
N ILE A 231 0.07 -2.91 17.75
CA ILE A 231 1.23 -3.13 18.64
C ILE A 231 2.47 -3.26 17.78
N VAL A 232 2.41 -4.10 16.73
CA VAL A 232 3.49 -4.25 15.74
C VAL A 232 2.91 -4.53 14.36
N ILE A 233 3.56 -3.99 13.34
CA ILE A 233 3.31 -4.29 11.93
C ILE A 233 4.63 -4.68 11.30
N GLU A 234 4.73 -5.90 10.79
CA GLU A 234 5.83 -6.32 9.92
C GLU A 234 5.39 -6.17 8.47
N ARG A 235 6.02 -5.22 7.77
CA ARG A 235 5.75 -4.95 6.36
C ARG A 235 6.63 -5.82 5.49
N GLU A 236 6.06 -6.31 4.37
CA GLU A 236 6.76 -7.22 3.45
C GLU A 236 7.41 -8.42 4.19
N ALA A 237 6.72 -8.90 5.24
CA ALA A 237 7.16 -10.00 6.07
C ALA A 237 7.42 -11.28 5.27
N ALA A 238 6.70 -11.44 4.15
CA ALA A 238 6.92 -12.50 3.19
C ALA A 238 6.50 -12.03 1.78
N ARG A 239 6.90 -12.78 0.76
CA ARG A 239 6.53 -12.51 -0.63
C ARG A 239 6.29 -13.80 -1.39
N PHE A 240 5.41 -13.74 -2.40
CA PHE A 240 5.18 -14.82 -3.34
C PHE A 240 4.89 -14.27 -4.74
N VAL A 241 5.03 -15.13 -5.73
CA VAL A 241 4.75 -14.80 -7.13
C VAL A 241 3.56 -15.62 -7.57
N VAL A 242 2.62 -14.97 -8.25
CA VAL A 242 1.52 -15.63 -8.94
C VAL A 242 1.86 -15.71 -10.42
N VAL A 243 1.81 -16.92 -10.96
CA VAL A 243 2.03 -17.15 -12.41
C VAL A 243 0.86 -16.54 -13.17
N ASP A 244 1.18 -15.78 -14.22
CA ASP A 244 0.17 -15.26 -15.13
C ASP A 244 -0.30 -16.40 -16.05
N GLU A 245 -1.55 -16.80 -15.89
CA GLU A 245 -2.18 -17.85 -16.71
C GLU A 245 -3.20 -17.26 -17.69
N ASP A 246 -3.04 -16.01 -18.12
CA ASP A 246 -3.85 -15.31 -19.15
C ASP A 246 -5.38 -15.23 -18.87
N THR A 247 -5.85 -15.47 -17.67
CA THR A 247 -7.27 -15.75 -17.49
C THR A 247 -8.09 -14.75 -16.70
N GLN A 248 -7.58 -13.73 -16.07
CA GLN A 248 -8.46 -12.65 -15.57
C GLN A 248 -7.72 -11.57 -14.77
N SER A 249 -7.89 -10.31 -15.14
CA SER A 249 -7.63 -9.16 -14.28
C SER A 249 -8.84 -8.90 -13.39
N GLY A 250 -8.70 -8.93 -12.08
CA GLY A 250 -9.82 -8.65 -11.16
C GLY A 250 -9.43 -8.68 -9.70
N ILE A 251 -10.32 -8.11 -8.88
CA ILE A 251 -10.18 -8.08 -7.42
C ILE A 251 -10.30 -9.51 -6.89
N ALA A 252 -9.29 -9.94 -6.10
CA ALA A 252 -9.28 -11.26 -5.50
C ALA A 252 -10.35 -11.43 -4.43
N TRP A 253 -11.05 -12.55 -4.48
CA TRP A 253 -11.92 -13.01 -3.43
C TRP A 253 -11.51 -14.42 -2.98
N THR A 254 -11.41 -14.64 -1.65
CA THR A 254 -11.06 -15.92 -1.07
C THR A 254 -11.84 -16.20 0.21
N LYS A 255 -12.08 -17.49 0.50
CA LYS A 255 -12.61 -17.92 1.78
C LYS A 255 -11.45 -18.14 2.75
N THR A 256 -11.47 -17.46 3.89
CA THR A 256 -10.40 -17.54 4.87
C THR A 256 -10.87 -18.16 6.18
N THR A 257 -10.04 -19.04 6.73
CA THR A 257 -10.15 -19.51 8.11
C THR A 257 -8.89 -19.13 8.88
N GLU A 258 -9.05 -18.76 10.12
CA GLU A 258 -7.96 -18.39 11.04
C GLU A 258 -7.98 -19.32 12.25
N ARG A 259 -6.81 -19.80 12.66
CA ARG A 259 -6.64 -20.55 13.91
C ARG A 259 -5.34 -20.17 14.61
N GLN A 260 -5.36 -20.20 15.92
CA GLN A 260 -4.13 -20.13 16.72
C GLN A 260 -3.52 -21.53 16.82
N VAL A 261 -2.23 -21.66 16.49
CA VAL A 261 -1.50 -22.92 16.63
C VAL A 261 -0.96 -22.98 18.05
N LYS A 262 -1.35 -24.04 18.79
CA LYS A 262 -0.79 -24.32 20.12
C LYS A 262 0.61 -24.89 19.90
N GLY A 263 1.64 -24.22 20.44
CA GLY A 263 3.01 -24.69 20.46
C GLY A 263 3.23 -25.85 21.41
#